data_77cecf5897227da5a7601cf57eeb0cc2
#
_entry.id   77cecf5897227da5a7601cf57eeb0cc2
#
_cell.length_a   1.000
_cell.length_b   1.000
_cell.length_c   1.000
_cell.angle_alpha   90.00
_cell.angle_beta   90.00
_cell.angle_gamma   90.00
#
_symmetry.space_group_name_H-M   'P 1'
#
loop_
_entity.id
_entity.type
_entity.pdbx_description
1 polymer ?
#
loop_
_entity_poly.entity_id
_entity_poly.type
_entity_poly.pdbx_seq_one_letter_code
_entity_poly.pdbx_strand_id
1 'polypeptide(L)'
;MGTKEVPLGFQFEVILGKDRERWPPEARFIEAAHHGDVRAIKKIAKELDVHGHGIPVTVASTTYMGMNALHGVGGSGKLPAYWYLVEEVKMDVNKPDTSQNLTPVEHAINYGNLPAVRYLLDHGADLHQKRSRNVNLLHSAAVRGHSEIVKFLLSRGVDVDAVSVTGTPLSLAAFKGHASTIKILLQHNADPNKGTGLFRPLEMALHKSFVSCVKLLIQGGADVSGASPCDNLLAKAAEKGLTEVIKCLLEAGANPNVPDTFGRLPIELAAEYGTREDVEMLFPFTLPISIVTNWSVDGIISHVQMEIKQLEDGNFVKTRMSDLKRQGDEAFKKQDYLNASVFYTQGLKMDNFDAKLLSNRSLCWLRMGDGQRAREDAKECKVLRPKWAKAHYRLGAALMFMKDYGGAYQSLARALELDPESEEVEKLFWEAMELR
;
A
#
# COMPACT_ATOMS: atom_id res chain seq x y z
N MET A 1 -8.40 15.22 1.67
CA MET A 1 -8.04 16.49 1.01
C MET A 1 -6.96 16.16 -0.01
N GLY A 2 -7.29 16.19 -1.32
CA GLY A 2 -6.29 16.01 -2.37
C GLY A 2 -5.22 17.09 -2.24
N THR A 3 -3.98 16.71 -2.14
CA THR A 3 -2.85 17.64 -2.24
C THR A 3 -2.91 18.28 -3.63
N LYS A 4 -3.43 19.52 -3.70
CA LYS A 4 -3.27 20.34 -4.92
C LYS A 4 -1.79 20.43 -5.16
N GLU A 5 -1.32 19.99 -6.32
CA GLU A 5 0.07 20.25 -6.70
C GLU A 5 0.31 21.76 -6.61
N VAL A 6 1.41 22.10 -6.00
CA VAL A 6 1.84 23.48 -5.90
C VAL A 6 2.08 23.99 -7.33
N PRO A 7 1.44 25.08 -7.76
CA PRO A 7 1.62 25.60 -9.11
C PRO A 7 3.11 25.82 -9.44
N LEU A 8 3.50 25.53 -10.67
CA LEU A 8 4.91 25.61 -11.11
C LEU A 8 5.52 26.99 -10.80
N GLY A 9 4.76 28.05 -11.00
CA GLY A 9 5.19 29.43 -10.67
C GLY A 9 5.49 29.62 -9.19
N PHE A 10 4.73 28.98 -8.28
CA PHE A 10 5.01 29.02 -6.85
C PHE A 10 6.28 28.20 -6.50
N GLN A 11 6.53 27.09 -7.18
CA GLN A 11 7.78 26.33 -7.00
C GLN A 11 8.98 27.16 -7.41
N PHE A 12 8.88 27.91 -8.51
CA PHE A 12 9.92 28.83 -8.95
C PHE A 12 10.08 30.03 -8.00
N GLU A 13 9.00 30.60 -7.48
CA GLU A 13 9.04 31.65 -6.45
C GLU A 13 9.75 31.23 -5.18
N VAL A 14 9.59 29.97 -4.77
CA VAL A 14 10.30 29.41 -3.60
C VAL A 14 11.81 29.31 -3.87
N ILE A 15 12.21 28.96 -5.08
CA ILE A 15 13.61 28.72 -5.45
C ILE A 15 14.32 30.02 -5.86
N LEU A 16 13.65 30.84 -6.68
CA LEU A 16 14.23 32.01 -7.36
C LEU A 16 13.84 33.35 -6.73
N GLY A 17 12.92 33.35 -5.75
CA GLY A 17 12.33 34.54 -5.18
C GLY A 17 11.15 35.11 -5.96
N LYS A 18 10.46 36.10 -5.37
CA LYS A 18 9.22 36.67 -5.93
C LYS A 18 9.43 37.64 -7.11
N ASP A 19 10.66 38.13 -7.29
CA ASP A 19 10.98 39.09 -8.36
C ASP A 19 11.22 38.33 -9.68
N ARG A 20 10.17 38.19 -10.45
CA ARG A 20 10.15 37.39 -11.69
C ARG A 20 11.04 38.01 -12.79
N GLU A 21 11.30 39.30 -12.74
CA GLU A 21 12.19 39.98 -13.72
C GLU A 21 13.64 39.54 -13.56
N ARG A 22 14.00 39.11 -12.37
CA ARG A 22 15.35 38.58 -12.05
C ARG A 22 15.51 37.08 -12.32
N TRP A 23 14.45 36.39 -12.71
CA TRP A 23 14.57 34.98 -13.02
C TRP A 23 15.38 34.76 -14.31
N PRO A 24 16.11 33.63 -14.38
CA PRO A 24 16.76 33.23 -15.64
C PRO A 24 15.76 33.25 -16.79
N PRO A 25 16.13 33.64 -18.00
CA PRO A 25 15.24 33.67 -19.15
C PRO A 25 14.57 32.33 -19.41
N GLU A 26 15.26 31.21 -19.19
CA GLU A 26 14.73 29.85 -19.33
C GLU A 26 13.62 29.57 -18.30
N ALA A 27 13.74 30.02 -17.08
CA ALA A 27 12.72 29.88 -16.05
C ALA A 27 11.46 30.67 -16.41
N ARG A 28 11.63 31.95 -16.85
CA ARG A 28 10.55 32.81 -17.35
C ARG A 28 9.86 32.21 -18.57
N PHE A 29 10.65 31.53 -19.42
CA PHE A 29 10.12 30.84 -20.60
C PHE A 29 9.22 29.68 -20.23
N ILE A 30 9.63 28.80 -19.29
CA ILE A 30 8.80 27.66 -18.82
C ILE A 30 7.57 28.18 -18.06
N GLU A 31 7.69 29.27 -17.30
CA GLU A 31 6.54 29.91 -16.66
C GLU A 31 5.52 30.47 -17.67
N ALA A 32 6.01 31.15 -18.71
CA ALA A 32 5.16 31.62 -19.78
C ALA A 32 4.42 30.45 -20.46
N ALA A 33 5.08 29.32 -20.66
CA ALA A 33 4.49 28.09 -21.13
C ALA A 33 3.42 27.56 -20.15
N HIS A 34 3.73 27.54 -18.86
CA HIS A 34 2.77 27.12 -17.82
C HIS A 34 1.50 27.99 -17.82
N HIS A 35 1.61 29.28 -18.10
CA HIS A 35 0.47 30.16 -18.27
C HIS A 35 -0.15 30.09 -19.66
N GLY A 36 0.44 29.35 -20.60
CA GLY A 36 -0.01 29.21 -21.97
C GLY A 36 0.03 30.53 -22.77
N ASP A 37 0.95 31.43 -22.40
CA ASP A 37 1.14 32.71 -23.07
C ASP A 37 2.10 32.58 -24.24
N VAL A 38 1.55 32.29 -25.41
CA VAL A 38 2.30 32.15 -26.68
C VAL A 38 3.06 33.43 -27.06
N ARG A 39 2.54 34.60 -26.72
CA ARG A 39 3.26 35.86 -27.02
C ARG A 39 4.49 36.03 -26.17
N ALA A 40 4.37 35.74 -24.88
CA ALA A 40 5.52 35.73 -23.96
C ALA A 40 6.54 34.67 -24.34
N ILE A 41 6.10 33.44 -24.69
CA ILE A 41 6.98 32.37 -25.18
C ILE A 41 7.81 32.85 -26.38
N LYS A 42 7.14 33.42 -27.43
CA LYS A 42 7.82 33.95 -28.63
C LYS A 42 8.77 35.10 -28.30
N LYS A 43 8.39 36.00 -27.36
CA LYS A 43 9.21 37.13 -26.94
C LYS A 43 10.49 36.65 -26.23
N ILE A 44 10.35 35.79 -25.24
CA ILE A 44 11.49 35.25 -24.47
C ILE A 44 12.40 34.38 -25.35
N ALA A 45 11.83 33.62 -26.29
CA ALA A 45 12.60 32.84 -27.24
C ALA A 45 13.49 33.71 -28.12
N LYS A 46 13.06 34.95 -28.49
CA LYS A 46 13.93 35.92 -29.19
C LYS A 46 15.11 36.41 -28.32
N GLU A 47 14.86 36.56 -27.00
CA GLU A 47 15.93 36.97 -26.06
C GLU A 47 16.96 35.82 -25.90
N LEU A 48 16.52 34.57 -25.99
CA LEU A 48 17.34 33.35 -25.87
C LEU A 48 18.07 32.97 -27.17
N ASP A 49 17.61 33.44 -28.32
CA ASP A 49 18.21 33.12 -29.65
C ASP A 49 19.45 33.93 -29.95
N VAL A 50 20.47 33.82 -29.10
CA VAL A 50 21.75 34.56 -29.22
C VAL A 50 22.51 34.18 -30.50
N HIS A 51 22.31 32.99 -31.00
CA HIS A 51 23.02 32.46 -32.17
C HIS A 51 22.24 32.55 -33.48
N GLY A 52 21.00 33.09 -33.47
CA GLY A 52 20.18 33.25 -34.67
C GLY A 52 19.67 31.92 -35.28
N HIS A 53 19.47 30.90 -34.46
CA HIS A 53 18.92 29.60 -34.92
C HIS A 53 17.46 29.67 -35.32
N GLY A 54 16.78 30.74 -34.94
CA GLY A 54 15.35 30.96 -35.19
C GLY A 54 14.46 30.52 -34.02
N ILE A 55 13.33 31.22 -33.86
CA ILE A 55 12.40 31.03 -32.73
C ILE A 55 11.95 29.57 -32.55
N PRO A 56 11.56 28.80 -33.58
CA PRO A 56 11.11 27.43 -33.40
C PRO A 56 12.19 26.52 -32.81
N VAL A 57 13.43 26.66 -33.28
CA VAL A 57 14.56 25.84 -32.78
C VAL A 57 14.88 26.19 -31.33
N THR A 58 14.89 27.48 -31.00
CA THR A 58 15.13 27.97 -29.63
C THR A 58 14.03 27.48 -28.68
N VAL A 59 12.76 27.57 -29.06
CA VAL A 59 11.63 27.05 -28.28
C VAL A 59 11.75 25.54 -28.02
N ALA A 60 12.11 24.75 -29.05
CA ALA A 60 12.24 23.30 -28.96
C ALA A 60 13.41 22.84 -28.08
N SER A 61 14.50 23.64 -28.04
CA SER A 61 15.74 23.32 -27.31
C SER A 61 15.76 23.86 -25.89
N THR A 62 15.02 24.93 -25.60
CA THR A 62 15.04 25.58 -24.27
C THR A 62 14.42 24.67 -23.21
N THR A 63 15.20 24.43 -22.16
CA THR A 63 14.78 23.66 -20.98
C THR A 63 15.17 24.37 -19.69
N TYR A 64 14.36 24.18 -18.64
CA TYR A 64 14.70 24.62 -17.29
C TYR A 64 14.29 23.55 -16.29
N MET A 65 15.20 23.18 -15.38
CA MET A 65 15.01 22.08 -14.42
C MET A 65 14.55 20.76 -15.09
N GLY A 66 15.05 20.50 -16.28
CA GLY A 66 14.74 19.30 -17.05
C GLY A 66 13.44 19.34 -17.87
N MET A 67 12.61 20.35 -17.69
CA MET A 67 11.34 20.53 -18.41
C MET A 67 11.51 21.41 -19.64
N ASN A 68 10.81 21.09 -20.72
CA ASN A 68 10.64 21.94 -21.90
C ASN A 68 9.29 22.66 -21.88
N ALA A 69 9.04 23.52 -22.88
CA ALA A 69 7.76 24.27 -22.97
C ALA A 69 6.53 23.37 -22.97
N LEU A 70 6.58 22.20 -23.63
CA LEU A 70 5.45 21.30 -23.74
C LEU A 70 5.09 20.64 -22.39
N HIS A 71 6.06 20.38 -21.53
CA HIS A 71 5.83 19.99 -20.13
C HIS A 71 5.21 21.13 -19.32
N GLY A 72 5.71 22.37 -19.51
CA GLY A 72 5.21 23.55 -18.81
C GLY A 72 3.73 23.81 -19.08
N VAL A 73 3.27 23.69 -20.32
CA VAL A 73 1.85 23.90 -20.71
C VAL A 73 0.92 22.91 -20.01
N GLY A 74 1.42 21.77 -19.47
CA GLY A 74 0.63 20.76 -18.77
C GLY A 74 -0.36 21.33 -17.76
N GLY A 75 0.04 22.38 -17.05
CA GLY A 75 -0.78 23.02 -16.02
C GLY A 75 -1.82 24.02 -16.54
N SER A 76 -1.64 24.60 -17.72
CA SER A 76 -2.47 25.72 -18.20
C SER A 76 -3.82 25.33 -18.80
N GLY A 77 -3.89 24.17 -19.45
CA GLY A 77 -5.05 23.77 -20.26
C GLY A 77 -5.34 24.61 -21.47
N LYS A 78 -4.46 25.54 -21.83
CA LYS A 78 -4.64 26.46 -22.94
C LYS A 78 -4.23 25.82 -24.27
N LEU A 79 -5.20 25.27 -25.00
CA LEU A 79 -5.00 24.58 -26.28
C LEU A 79 -4.20 25.38 -27.31
N PRO A 80 -4.34 26.74 -27.44
CA PRO A 80 -3.51 27.49 -28.37
C PRO A 80 -2.00 27.35 -28.16
N ALA A 81 -1.56 27.20 -26.92
CA ALA A 81 -0.13 26.98 -26.63
C ALA A 81 0.31 25.57 -27.04
N TYR A 82 -0.51 24.54 -26.81
CA TYR A 82 -0.26 23.21 -27.33
C TYR A 82 -0.19 23.18 -28.85
N TRP A 83 -1.18 23.81 -29.51
CA TRP A 83 -1.20 23.91 -30.97
C TRP A 83 0.08 24.58 -31.49
N TYR A 84 0.49 25.69 -30.91
CA TYR A 84 1.72 26.38 -31.32
C TYR A 84 2.95 25.45 -31.16
N LEU A 85 3.10 24.79 -30.01
CA LEU A 85 4.26 23.96 -29.73
C LEU A 85 4.29 22.67 -30.57
N VAL A 86 3.12 22.05 -30.83
CA VAL A 86 3.02 20.79 -31.55
C VAL A 86 2.96 21.04 -33.08
N GLU A 87 2.16 22.00 -33.55
CA GLU A 87 1.90 22.19 -34.98
C GLU A 87 2.87 23.17 -35.64
N GLU A 88 3.23 24.27 -35.00
CA GLU A 88 4.19 25.23 -35.56
C GLU A 88 5.63 24.85 -35.26
N VAL A 89 5.95 24.57 -33.97
CA VAL A 89 7.33 24.26 -33.54
C VAL A 89 7.72 22.82 -33.82
N LYS A 90 6.73 21.92 -33.95
CA LYS A 90 6.93 20.45 -34.18
C LYS A 90 7.68 19.76 -33.02
N MET A 91 7.36 20.15 -31.79
CA MET A 91 7.97 19.51 -30.62
C MET A 91 7.49 18.04 -30.50
N ASP A 92 8.41 17.18 -30.06
CA ASP A 92 8.09 15.78 -29.77
C ASP A 92 7.19 15.67 -28.53
N VAL A 93 5.97 15.18 -28.75
CA VAL A 93 4.93 15.01 -27.70
C VAL A 93 5.26 13.88 -26.73
N ASN A 94 6.23 13.01 -27.08
CA ASN A 94 6.66 11.86 -26.26
C ASN A 94 7.98 12.09 -25.55
N LYS A 95 8.65 13.24 -25.76
CA LYS A 95 9.92 13.55 -25.13
C LYS A 95 9.75 13.69 -23.60
N PRO A 96 10.37 12.82 -22.77
CA PRO A 96 10.25 12.95 -21.32
C PRO A 96 11.09 14.10 -20.77
N ASP A 97 10.71 14.63 -19.61
CA ASP A 97 11.59 15.53 -18.85
C ASP A 97 12.78 14.76 -18.25
N THR A 98 13.89 15.47 -18.00
CA THR A 98 15.09 14.84 -17.46
C THR A 98 15.12 14.76 -15.93
N SER A 99 14.13 15.36 -15.23
CA SER A 99 14.05 15.41 -13.77
C SER A 99 13.32 14.21 -13.18
N GLN A 100 12.16 13.86 -13.75
CA GLN A 100 11.30 12.78 -13.26
C GLN A 100 10.98 11.73 -14.34
N ASN A 101 11.50 11.90 -15.54
CA ASN A 101 11.22 11.06 -16.71
C ASN A 101 9.72 11.02 -17.05
N LEU A 102 9.03 12.17 -16.92
CA LEU A 102 7.62 12.34 -17.24
C LEU A 102 7.45 12.91 -18.64
N THR A 103 6.52 12.33 -19.41
CA THR A 103 6.12 12.87 -20.71
C THR A 103 5.14 14.05 -20.56
N PRO A 104 4.95 14.89 -21.61
CA PRO A 104 3.99 15.98 -21.56
C PRO A 104 2.56 15.54 -21.19
N VAL A 105 2.11 14.36 -21.66
CA VAL A 105 0.79 13.83 -21.32
C VAL A 105 0.70 13.46 -19.83
N GLU A 106 1.77 12.95 -19.21
CA GLU A 106 1.82 12.67 -17.77
C GLU A 106 1.78 13.97 -16.95
N HIS A 107 2.47 15.02 -17.39
CA HIS A 107 2.33 16.34 -16.80
C HIS A 107 0.88 16.86 -16.87
N ALA A 108 0.23 16.74 -18.03
CA ALA A 108 -1.18 17.12 -18.18
C ALA A 108 -2.12 16.30 -17.26
N ILE A 109 -1.84 15.01 -17.08
CA ILE A 109 -2.56 14.15 -16.13
C ILE A 109 -2.31 14.61 -14.69
N ASN A 110 -1.08 14.89 -14.30
CA ASN A 110 -0.74 15.34 -12.95
C ASN A 110 -1.50 16.61 -12.56
N TYR A 111 -1.68 17.53 -13.51
CA TYR A 111 -2.48 18.75 -13.31
C TYR A 111 -4.00 18.57 -13.49
N GLY A 112 -4.46 17.38 -13.86
CA GLY A 112 -5.89 17.11 -14.07
C GLY A 112 -6.47 17.74 -15.32
N ASN A 113 -5.65 18.04 -16.31
CA ASN A 113 -6.00 18.82 -17.48
C ASN A 113 -6.49 17.90 -18.62
N LEU A 114 -7.77 17.51 -18.57
CA LEU A 114 -8.37 16.64 -19.58
C LEU A 114 -8.27 17.18 -21.01
N PRO A 115 -8.52 18.48 -21.31
CA PRO A 115 -8.33 19.01 -22.66
C PRO A 115 -6.92 18.79 -23.21
N ALA A 116 -5.91 19.01 -22.40
CA ALA A 116 -4.51 18.77 -22.78
C ALA A 116 -4.21 17.29 -23.02
N VAL A 117 -4.72 16.41 -22.13
CA VAL A 117 -4.56 14.95 -22.28
C VAL A 117 -5.17 14.49 -23.61
N ARG A 118 -6.39 14.95 -23.93
CA ARG A 118 -7.05 14.67 -25.23
C ARG A 118 -6.20 15.13 -26.39
N TYR A 119 -5.81 16.40 -26.38
CA TYR A 119 -5.02 16.98 -27.45
C TYR A 119 -3.73 16.20 -27.72
N LEU A 120 -2.95 15.92 -26.67
CA LEU A 120 -1.68 15.22 -26.80
C LEU A 120 -1.85 13.79 -27.33
N LEU A 121 -2.85 13.05 -26.84
CA LEU A 121 -3.12 11.70 -27.31
C LEU A 121 -3.63 11.68 -28.77
N ASP A 122 -4.43 12.67 -29.17
CA ASP A 122 -4.88 12.80 -30.56
C ASP A 122 -3.74 13.23 -31.51
N HIS A 123 -2.63 13.78 -30.98
CA HIS A 123 -1.45 14.19 -31.75
C HIS A 123 -0.24 13.26 -31.55
N GLY A 124 -0.48 11.99 -31.17
CA GLY A 124 0.54 10.94 -31.21
C GLY A 124 1.30 10.73 -29.88
N ALA A 125 0.80 11.25 -28.75
CA ALA A 125 1.30 10.83 -27.47
C ALA A 125 1.00 9.33 -27.24
N ASP A 126 1.97 8.59 -26.69
CA ASP A 126 1.83 7.15 -26.49
C ASP A 126 0.88 6.83 -25.33
N LEU A 127 -0.31 6.32 -25.68
CA LEU A 127 -1.33 5.89 -24.74
C LEU A 127 -0.89 4.69 -23.89
N HIS A 128 -0.04 3.82 -24.45
CA HIS A 128 0.37 2.56 -23.83
C HIS A 128 1.75 2.62 -23.17
N GLN A 129 2.33 3.81 -23.08
CA GLN A 129 3.63 3.98 -22.42
C GLN A 129 3.61 3.42 -21.00
N LYS A 130 4.68 2.74 -20.65
CA LYS A 130 4.90 2.22 -19.31
C LYS A 130 6.20 2.79 -18.76
N ARG A 131 6.11 3.41 -17.60
CA ARG A 131 7.29 3.84 -16.82
C ARG A 131 7.95 2.66 -16.12
N SER A 132 9.08 2.94 -15.49
CA SER A 132 9.68 2.02 -14.52
C SER A 132 8.62 1.48 -13.56
N ARG A 133 8.70 0.21 -13.20
CA ARG A 133 7.74 -0.48 -12.31
C ARG A 133 6.35 -0.70 -12.91
N ASN A 134 6.21 -0.71 -14.26
CA ASN A 134 4.95 -0.94 -14.97
C ASN A 134 3.83 0.08 -14.72
N VAL A 135 4.16 1.30 -14.30
CA VAL A 135 3.18 2.38 -14.13
C VAL A 135 2.77 2.92 -15.48
N ASN A 136 1.47 2.98 -15.79
CA ASN A 136 0.90 3.57 -17.01
C ASN A 136 0.09 4.85 -16.69
N LEU A 137 -0.47 5.49 -17.73
CA LEU A 137 -1.24 6.73 -17.59
C LEU A 137 -2.46 6.58 -16.66
N LEU A 138 -3.10 5.40 -16.67
CA LEU A 138 -4.27 5.15 -15.83
C LEU A 138 -3.90 5.08 -14.34
N HIS A 139 -2.73 4.52 -13.99
CA HIS A 139 -2.22 4.57 -12.62
C HIS A 139 -1.99 6.01 -12.17
N SER A 140 -1.39 6.85 -13.02
CA SER A 140 -1.14 8.26 -12.72
C SER A 140 -2.43 9.04 -12.51
N ALA A 141 -3.44 8.83 -13.36
CA ALA A 141 -4.74 9.46 -13.22
C ALA A 141 -5.50 8.98 -11.97
N ALA A 142 -5.43 7.68 -11.67
CA ALA A 142 -6.11 7.08 -10.53
C ALA A 142 -5.52 7.54 -9.19
N VAL A 143 -4.19 7.59 -9.06
CA VAL A 143 -3.52 8.05 -7.82
C VAL A 143 -3.76 9.53 -7.54
N ARG A 144 -4.04 10.34 -8.59
CA ARG A 144 -4.39 11.76 -8.48
C ARG A 144 -5.88 12.02 -8.28
N GLY A 145 -6.73 11.02 -8.53
CA GLY A 145 -8.18 11.14 -8.40
C GLY A 145 -8.87 11.92 -9.54
N HIS A 146 -8.21 12.00 -10.70
CA HIS A 146 -8.76 12.72 -11.86
C HIS A 146 -9.78 11.86 -12.60
N SER A 147 -10.96 11.75 -12.05
CA SER A 147 -12.05 10.86 -12.48
C SER A 147 -12.40 11.00 -13.96
N GLU A 148 -12.46 12.20 -14.50
CA GLU A 148 -12.78 12.43 -15.92
C GLU A 148 -11.63 11.97 -16.85
N ILE A 149 -10.39 12.10 -16.43
CA ILE A 149 -9.24 11.58 -17.17
C ILE A 149 -9.25 10.05 -17.13
N VAL A 150 -9.53 9.45 -15.95
CA VAL A 150 -9.68 7.99 -15.80
C VAL A 150 -10.74 7.47 -16.78
N LYS A 151 -11.94 8.08 -16.78
CA LYS A 151 -13.02 7.71 -17.69
C LYS A 151 -12.61 7.84 -19.16
N PHE A 152 -11.90 8.90 -19.51
CA PHE A 152 -11.40 9.11 -20.87
C PHE A 152 -10.37 8.05 -21.27
N LEU A 153 -9.38 7.74 -20.43
CA LEU A 153 -8.37 6.72 -20.73
C LEU A 153 -9.01 5.33 -20.90
N LEU A 154 -9.99 4.98 -20.06
CA LEU A 154 -10.75 3.74 -20.19
C LEU A 154 -11.55 3.68 -21.50
N SER A 155 -12.14 4.80 -21.95
CA SER A 155 -12.83 4.87 -23.23
C SER A 155 -11.91 4.69 -24.44
N ARG A 156 -10.59 4.89 -24.25
CA ARG A 156 -9.54 4.65 -25.25
C ARG A 156 -8.95 3.22 -25.17
N GLY A 157 -9.50 2.35 -24.33
CA GLY A 157 -9.11 0.95 -24.25
C GLY A 157 -7.86 0.67 -23.39
N VAL A 158 -7.49 1.57 -22.49
CA VAL A 158 -6.44 1.28 -21.51
C VAL A 158 -6.92 0.18 -20.57
N ASP A 159 -6.06 -0.81 -20.30
CA ASP A 159 -6.36 -1.92 -19.40
C ASP A 159 -6.68 -1.39 -17.98
N VAL A 160 -7.93 -1.62 -17.56
CA VAL A 160 -8.46 -1.16 -16.25
C VAL A 160 -7.72 -1.81 -15.09
N ASP A 161 -7.28 -3.04 -15.30
CA ASP A 161 -6.63 -3.90 -14.31
C ASP A 161 -5.12 -4.05 -14.52
N ALA A 162 -4.51 -3.09 -15.20
CA ALA A 162 -3.06 -3.06 -15.37
C ALA A 162 -2.35 -3.15 -14.00
N VAL A 163 -1.34 -4.02 -13.88
CA VAL A 163 -0.63 -4.25 -12.62
C VAL A 163 0.71 -3.54 -12.64
N SER A 164 0.97 -2.72 -11.63
CA SER A 164 2.27 -2.13 -11.32
C SER A 164 2.86 -2.73 -10.03
N VAL A 165 4.11 -2.40 -9.71
CA VAL A 165 4.73 -2.81 -8.43
C VAL A 165 3.95 -2.29 -7.21
N THR A 166 3.20 -1.19 -7.36
CA THR A 166 2.41 -0.56 -6.30
C THR A 166 0.93 -0.94 -6.32
N GLY A 167 0.54 -1.89 -7.17
CA GLY A 167 -0.83 -2.38 -7.32
C GLY A 167 -1.50 -1.94 -8.60
N THR A 168 -2.82 -2.07 -8.66
CA THR A 168 -3.69 -1.68 -9.77
C THR A 168 -4.10 -0.21 -9.67
N PRO A 169 -4.67 0.41 -10.73
CA PRO A 169 -5.29 1.74 -10.64
C PRO A 169 -6.34 1.82 -9.54
N LEU A 170 -7.13 0.76 -9.33
CA LEU A 170 -8.14 0.68 -8.28
C LEU A 170 -7.50 0.69 -6.88
N SER A 171 -6.40 -0.07 -6.67
CA SER A 171 -5.65 -0.06 -5.40
C SER A 171 -5.10 1.32 -5.07
N LEU A 172 -4.57 2.03 -6.09
CA LEU A 172 -4.01 3.37 -5.90
C LEU A 172 -5.08 4.42 -5.59
N ALA A 173 -6.24 4.35 -6.28
CA ALA A 173 -7.39 5.20 -5.97
C ALA A 173 -7.91 4.95 -4.54
N ALA A 174 -7.95 3.69 -4.11
CA ALA A 174 -8.33 3.28 -2.77
C ALA A 174 -7.34 3.79 -1.71
N PHE A 175 -6.05 3.67 -1.95
CA PHE A 175 -5.00 4.17 -1.05
C PHE A 175 -5.04 5.70 -0.86
N LYS A 176 -5.51 6.44 -1.87
CA LYS A 176 -5.63 7.90 -1.83
C LYS A 176 -7.02 8.40 -1.42
N GLY A 177 -8.00 7.51 -1.29
CA GLY A 177 -9.35 7.87 -0.87
C GLY A 177 -10.21 8.51 -1.97
N HIS A 178 -9.92 8.22 -3.24
CA HIS A 178 -10.62 8.81 -4.38
C HIS A 178 -11.91 8.05 -4.73
N ALA A 179 -12.96 8.22 -3.94
CA ALA A 179 -14.23 7.49 -4.07
C ALA A 179 -14.86 7.60 -5.48
N SER A 180 -14.85 8.79 -6.10
CA SER A 180 -15.37 8.98 -7.44
C SER A 180 -14.61 8.16 -8.49
N THR A 181 -13.29 8.10 -8.36
CA THR A 181 -12.41 7.30 -9.24
C THR A 181 -12.66 5.80 -9.05
N ILE A 182 -12.78 5.34 -7.80
CA ILE A 182 -13.14 3.95 -7.49
C ILE A 182 -14.45 3.57 -8.17
N LYS A 183 -15.49 4.41 -8.04
CA LYS A 183 -16.78 4.17 -8.68
C LYS A 183 -16.66 3.99 -10.19
N ILE A 184 -15.89 4.87 -10.86
CA ILE A 184 -15.68 4.79 -12.32
C ILE A 184 -14.92 3.51 -12.69
N LEU A 185 -13.84 3.17 -11.97
CA LEU A 185 -13.08 1.95 -12.25
C LEU A 185 -13.94 0.69 -12.10
N LEU A 186 -14.75 0.59 -11.04
CA LEU A 186 -15.69 -0.51 -10.84
C LEU A 186 -16.78 -0.56 -11.92
N GLN A 187 -17.30 0.58 -12.38
CA GLN A 187 -18.24 0.66 -13.50
C GLN A 187 -17.64 0.18 -14.83
N HIS A 188 -16.32 0.23 -14.95
CA HIS A 188 -15.58 -0.31 -16.11
C HIS A 188 -14.99 -1.69 -15.83
N ASN A 189 -15.60 -2.46 -14.91
CA ASN A 189 -15.27 -3.84 -14.57
C ASN A 189 -13.85 -4.03 -14.01
N ALA A 190 -13.30 -3.06 -13.28
CA ALA A 190 -12.09 -3.30 -12.51
C ALA A 190 -12.33 -4.40 -11.47
N ASP A 191 -11.41 -5.36 -11.38
CA ASP A 191 -11.49 -6.43 -10.39
C ASP A 191 -11.14 -5.89 -8.99
N PRO A 192 -12.09 -5.83 -8.04
CA PRO A 192 -11.86 -5.30 -6.70
C PRO A 192 -10.92 -6.18 -5.87
N ASN A 193 -10.62 -7.39 -6.33
CA ASN A 193 -9.77 -8.36 -5.64
C ASN A 193 -8.37 -8.47 -6.25
N LYS A 194 -8.11 -7.76 -7.36
CA LYS A 194 -6.83 -7.81 -8.03
C LYS A 194 -5.76 -7.02 -7.28
N GLY A 195 -4.69 -7.69 -6.94
CA GLY A 195 -3.56 -7.18 -6.18
C GLY A 195 -2.86 -8.30 -5.42
N THR A 196 -1.72 -8.02 -4.82
CA THR A 196 -0.95 -8.99 -4.04
C THR A 196 -0.78 -8.50 -2.60
N GLY A 197 -1.16 -9.32 -1.62
CA GLY A 197 -0.99 -9.00 -0.21
C GLY A 197 -1.66 -7.67 0.17
N LEU A 198 -0.91 -6.77 0.79
CA LEU A 198 -1.40 -5.46 1.27
C LEU A 198 -1.82 -4.48 0.17
N PHE A 199 -1.57 -4.80 -1.12
CA PHE A 199 -1.90 -3.92 -2.25
C PHE A 199 -3.28 -4.20 -2.86
N ARG A 200 -4.14 -5.01 -2.22
CA ARG A 200 -5.54 -5.15 -2.63
C ARG A 200 -6.31 -3.86 -2.29
N PRO A 201 -7.29 -3.48 -3.12
CA PRO A 201 -8.00 -2.21 -2.95
C PRO A 201 -8.67 -2.05 -1.58
N LEU A 202 -9.33 -3.10 -1.07
CA LEU A 202 -10.06 -3.05 0.20
C LEU A 202 -9.11 -2.85 1.39
N GLU A 203 -7.99 -3.57 1.43
CA GLU A 203 -6.96 -3.44 2.45
C GLU A 203 -6.34 -2.04 2.45
N MET A 204 -6.12 -1.47 1.26
CA MET A 204 -5.59 -0.12 1.09
C MET A 204 -6.55 0.95 1.64
N ALA A 205 -7.86 0.84 1.32
CA ALA A 205 -8.88 1.76 1.81
C ALA A 205 -9.03 1.66 3.33
N LEU A 206 -9.03 0.44 3.87
CA LEU A 206 -9.16 0.18 5.31
C LEU A 206 -7.93 0.66 6.08
N HIS A 207 -6.72 0.42 5.56
CA HIS A 207 -5.49 0.91 6.17
C HIS A 207 -5.50 2.42 6.39
N LYS A 208 -6.07 3.17 5.44
CA LYS A 208 -6.22 4.63 5.51
C LYS A 208 -7.53 5.10 6.16
N SER A 209 -8.38 4.18 6.60
CA SER A 209 -9.68 4.47 7.20
C SER A 209 -10.62 5.29 6.30
N PHE A 210 -10.57 5.08 4.99
CA PHE A 210 -11.46 5.74 4.02
C PHE A 210 -12.80 5.00 3.91
N VAL A 211 -13.70 5.24 4.86
CA VAL A 211 -14.98 4.54 4.99
C VAL A 211 -15.80 4.52 3.69
N SER A 212 -15.91 5.64 2.99
CA SER A 212 -16.64 5.73 1.71
C SER A 212 -16.05 4.80 0.64
N CYS A 213 -14.71 4.69 0.59
CA CYS A 213 -14.02 3.82 -0.36
C CYS A 213 -14.23 2.35 0.00
N VAL A 214 -14.16 2.01 1.30
CA VAL A 214 -14.46 0.66 1.79
C VAL A 214 -15.86 0.23 1.39
N LYS A 215 -16.88 1.08 1.62
CA LYS A 215 -18.29 0.80 1.23
C LYS A 215 -18.41 0.55 -0.27
N LEU A 216 -17.81 1.38 -1.11
CA LEU A 216 -17.85 1.22 -2.57
C LEU A 216 -17.17 -0.08 -3.03
N LEU A 217 -16.04 -0.44 -2.45
CA LEU A 217 -15.31 -1.66 -2.80
C LEU A 217 -16.10 -2.91 -2.39
N ILE A 218 -16.69 -2.95 -1.21
CA ILE A 218 -17.55 -4.04 -0.76
C ILE A 218 -18.76 -4.17 -1.69
N GLN A 219 -19.43 -3.07 -2.03
CA GLN A 219 -20.53 -3.05 -2.99
C GLN A 219 -20.11 -3.52 -4.39
N GLY A 220 -18.85 -3.29 -4.76
CA GLY A 220 -18.24 -3.74 -6.01
C GLY A 220 -17.76 -5.20 -5.99
N GLY A 221 -18.03 -5.97 -4.91
CA GLY A 221 -17.66 -7.38 -4.81
C GLY A 221 -16.25 -7.64 -4.27
N ALA A 222 -15.68 -6.71 -3.50
CA ALA A 222 -14.41 -6.97 -2.80
C ALA A 222 -14.59 -8.10 -1.77
N ASP A 223 -13.63 -9.03 -1.77
CA ASP A 223 -13.57 -10.11 -0.80
C ASP A 223 -13.23 -9.58 0.59
N VAL A 224 -14.15 -9.80 1.52
CA VAL A 224 -14.05 -9.33 2.91
C VAL A 224 -13.26 -10.27 3.83
N SER A 225 -12.85 -11.44 3.32
CA SER A 225 -12.08 -12.41 4.11
C SER A 225 -10.63 -11.99 4.34
N GLY A 226 -10.15 -10.99 3.57
CA GLY A 226 -8.76 -10.53 3.59
C GLY A 226 -7.82 -11.34 2.71
N ALA A 227 -6.63 -10.79 2.46
CA ALA A 227 -5.63 -11.38 1.56
C ALA A 227 -4.98 -12.66 2.14
N SER A 228 -5.04 -12.84 3.43
CA SER A 228 -4.54 -14.02 4.14
C SER A 228 -5.34 -14.26 5.44
N PRO A 229 -5.32 -15.47 6.00
CA PRO A 229 -5.94 -15.76 7.29
C PRO A 229 -5.51 -14.83 8.44
N CYS A 230 -4.31 -14.24 8.32
CA CYS A 230 -3.78 -13.28 9.29
C CYS A 230 -4.23 -11.84 9.03
N ASP A 231 -4.93 -11.60 7.92
CA ASP A 231 -5.32 -10.26 7.47
C ASP A 231 -6.83 -10.04 7.70
N ASN A 232 -7.26 -10.29 8.95
CA ASN A 232 -8.66 -10.14 9.32
C ASN A 232 -9.08 -8.65 9.24
N LEU A 233 -9.84 -8.30 8.19
CA LEU A 233 -10.31 -6.94 7.95
C LEU A 233 -11.30 -6.47 9.02
N LEU A 234 -12.10 -7.39 9.57
CA LEU A 234 -13.05 -7.09 10.63
C LEU A 234 -12.32 -6.76 11.95
N ALA A 235 -11.25 -7.50 12.27
CA ALA A 235 -10.38 -7.21 13.39
C ALA A 235 -9.71 -5.84 13.27
N LYS A 236 -9.18 -5.53 12.07
CA LYS A 236 -8.59 -4.20 11.79
C LYS A 236 -9.60 -3.06 11.87
N ALA A 237 -10.85 -3.28 11.45
CA ALA A 237 -11.91 -2.29 11.58
C ALA A 237 -12.29 -2.07 13.05
N ALA A 238 -12.37 -3.14 13.84
CA ALA A 238 -12.65 -3.09 15.27
C ALA A 238 -11.51 -2.38 16.06
N GLU A 239 -10.25 -2.71 15.78
CA GLU A 239 -9.08 -2.05 16.37
C GLU A 239 -9.05 -0.53 16.10
N LYS A 240 -9.59 -0.09 14.97
CA LYS A 240 -9.66 1.33 14.59
C LYS A 240 -10.96 2.02 15.01
N GLY A 241 -11.90 1.32 15.63
CA GLY A 241 -13.21 1.87 16.01
C GLY A 241 -14.02 2.37 14.80
N LEU A 242 -13.96 1.65 13.67
CA LEU A 242 -14.65 2.05 12.43
C LEU A 242 -16.04 1.41 12.37
N THR A 243 -16.98 1.86 13.20
CA THR A 243 -18.34 1.31 13.38
C THR A 243 -19.05 1.04 12.05
N GLU A 244 -19.07 2.02 11.15
CA GLU A 244 -19.72 1.89 9.85
C GLU A 244 -19.04 0.84 8.95
N VAL A 245 -17.72 0.63 9.09
CA VAL A 245 -17.00 -0.39 8.35
C VAL A 245 -17.27 -1.78 8.93
N ILE A 246 -17.30 -1.93 10.26
CA ILE A 246 -17.68 -3.16 10.95
C ILE A 246 -19.04 -3.64 10.43
N LYS A 247 -20.02 -2.72 10.43
CA LYS A 247 -21.36 -3.00 9.90
C LYS A 247 -21.32 -3.51 8.47
N CYS A 248 -20.65 -2.79 7.57
CA CYS A 248 -20.57 -3.18 6.16
C CYS A 248 -19.85 -4.51 5.94
N LEU A 249 -18.81 -4.80 6.71
CA LEU A 249 -18.08 -6.07 6.63
C LEU A 249 -18.96 -7.24 7.11
N LEU A 250 -19.71 -7.06 8.21
CA LEU A 250 -20.65 -8.09 8.71
C LEU A 250 -21.78 -8.33 7.72
N GLU A 251 -22.40 -7.27 7.16
CA GLU A 251 -23.43 -7.38 6.11
C GLU A 251 -22.92 -8.09 4.85
N ALA A 252 -21.63 -7.94 4.53
CA ALA A 252 -20.96 -8.63 3.42
C ALA A 252 -20.49 -10.05 3.77
N GLY A 253 -20.75 -10.54 4.98
CA GLY A 253 -20.45 -11.91 5.39
C GLY A 253 -19.05 -12.13 5.97
N ALA A 254 -18.37 -11.09 6.43
CA ALA A 254 -17.11 -11.23 7.15
C ALA A 254 -17.31 -12.07 8.42
N ASN A 255 -16.43 -13.05 8.66
CA ASN A 255 -16.52 -13.93 9.80
C ASN A 255 -15.94 -13.30 11.08
N PRO A 256 -16.74 -13.01 12.12
CA PRO A 256 -16.26 -12.39 13.35
C PRO A 256 -15.50 -13.35 14.29
N ASN A 257 -15.48 -14.64 13.96
CA ASN A 257 -14.83 -15.69 14.75
C ASN A 257 -13.42 -16.04 14.28
N VAL A 258 -12.87 -15.27 13.35
CA VAL A 258 -11.47 -15.37 12.92
C VAL A 258 -10.63 -14.43 13.76
N PRO A 259 -9.64 -14.93 14.52
CA PRO A 259 -8.77 -14.08 15.34
C PRO A 259 -7.75 -13.33 14.50
N ASP A 260 -7.21 -12.25 15.06
CA ASP A 260 -6.03 -11.55 14.54
C ASP A 260 -4.74 -12.40 14.73
N THR A 261 -3.60 -11.85 14.35
CA THR A 261 -2.28 -12.50 14.52
C THR A 261 -1.91 -12.76 15.98
N PHE A 262 -2.54 -12.04 16.92
CA PHE A 262 -2.35 -12.21 18.35
C PHE A 262 -3.44 -13.10 18.99
N GLY A 263 -4.32 -13.69 18.19
CA GLY A 263 -5.41 -14.56 18.64
C GLY A 263 -6.59 -13.81 19.26
N ARG A 264 -6.70 -12.50 19.07
CA ARG A 264 -7.81 -11.69 19.58
C ARG A 264 -8.94 -11.67 18.54
N LEU A 265 -10.16 -11.85 19.00
CA LEU A 265 -11.33 -11.74 18.14
C LEU A 265 -11.70 -10.26 17.90
N PRO A 266 -12.39 -9.96 16.80
CA PRO A 266 -12.89 -8.60 16.54
C PRO A 266 -13.68 -7.99 17.69
N ILE A 267 -14.46 -8.79 18.41
CA ILE A 267 -15.25 -8.30 19.56
C ILE A 267 -14.38 -7.91 20.76
N GLU A 268 -13.25 -8.59 20.98
CA GLU A 268 -12.28 -8.22 22.02
C GLU A 268 -11.59 -6.88 21.67
N LEU A 269 -11.23 -6.72 20.39
CA LEU A 269 -10.65 -5.47 19.88
C LEU A 269 -11.64 -4.31 19.94
N ALA A 270 -12.92 -4.56 19.63
CA ALA A 270 -13.98 -3.57 19.77
C ALA A 270 -14.20 -3.16 21.24
N ALA A 271 -14.08 -4.10 22.18
CA ALA A 271 -14.17 -3.81 23.61
C ALA A 271 -12.96 -3.02 24.16
N GLU A 272 -11.80 -3.16 23.54
CA GLU A 272 -10.55 -2.47 23.91
C GLU A 272 -10.45 -1.07 23.28
N TYR A 273 -10.67 -0.98 21.96
CA TYR A 273 -10.38 0.23 21.17
C TYR A 273 -11.62 0.91 20.58
N GLY A 274 -12.73 0.20 20.50
CA GLY A 274 -13.95 0.66 19.86
C GLY A 274 -14.95 1.26 20.84
N THR A 275 -16.20 1.21 20.45
CA THR A 275 -17.33 1.68 21.24
C THR A 275 -18.19 0.51 21.73
N ARG A 276 -19.07 0.76 22.70
CA ARG A 276 -20.09 -0.23 23.12
C ARG A 276 -20.93 -0.68 21.92
N GLU A 277 -21.29 0.23 21.02
CA GLU A 277 -22.06 -0.07 19.80
C GLU A 277 -21.33 -1.10 18.92
N ASP A 278 -20.00 -0.99 18.78
CA ASP A 278 -19.20 -1.96 18.03
C ASP A 278 -19.27 -3.36 18.65
N VAL A 279 -19.23 -3.45 19.98
CA VAL A 279 -19.35 -4.73 20.69
C VAL A 279 -20.78 -5.30 20.53
N GLU A 280 -21.83 -4.47 20.68
CA GLU A 280 -23.22 -4.87 20.47
C GLU A 280 -23.48 -5.38 19.06
N MET A 281 -22.84 -4.78 18.06
CA MET A 281 -22.95 -5.17 16.66
C MET A 281 -22.28 -6.52 16.37
N LEU A 282 -21.13 -6.80 16.96
CA LEU A 282 -20.37 -8.04 16.80
C LEU A 282 -20.96 -9.20 17.63
N PHE A 283 -21.54 -8.89 18.77
CA PHE A 283 -21.99 -9.87 19.76
C PHE A 283 -22.91 -10.98 19.22
N PRO A 284 -23.95 -10.70 18.39
CA PRO A 284 -24.85 -11.73 17.88
C PRO A 284 -24.20 -12.74 16.97
N PHE A 285 -23.07 -12.39 16.36
CA PHE A 285 -22.35 -13.20 15.37
C PHE A 285 -21.09 -13.87 15.91
N THR A 286 -20.69 -13.52 17.14
CA THR A 286 -19.47 -14.06 17.76
C THR A 286 -19.81 -15.25 18.67
N LEU A 287 -19.05 -16.33 18.52
CA LEU A 287 -19.18 -17.51 19.39
C LEU A 287 -18.68 -17.20 20.82
N PRO A 288 -19.28 -17.80 21.86
CA PRO A 288 -18.85 -17.59 23.21
C PRO A 288 -17.37 -17.89 23.43
N ILE A 289 -16.66 -16.96 24.07
CA ILE A 289 -15.26 -17.10 24.45
C ILE A 289 -15.23 -17.79 25.82
N SER A 290 -14.60 -18.95 25.92
CA SER A 290 -14.66 -19.83 27.10
C SER A 290 -14.10 -19.19 28.40
N ILE A 291 -13.22 -18.22 28.27
CA ILE A 291 -12.62 -17.47 29.40
C ILE A 291 -13.50 -16.34 29.93
N VAL A 292 -14.53 -15.92 29.17
CA VAL A 292 -15.50 -14.90 29.60
C VAL A 292 -16.63 -15.56 30.37
N THR A 293 -16.61 -15.46 31.67
CA THR A 293 -17.57 -16.14 32.57
C THR A 293 -19.00 -15.63 32.42
N ASN A 294 -19.19 -14.35 32.08
CA ASN A 294 -20.49 -13.76 31.80
C ASN A 294 -20.55 -13.38 30.30
N TRP A 295 -21.13 -14.25 29.48
CA TRP A 295 -21.31 -14.01 28.05
C TRP A 295 -22.42 -12.99 27.80
N SER A 296 -22.06 -11.74 27.88
CA SER A 296 -22.90 -10.56 27.60
C SER A 296 -22.00 -9.41 27.14
N VAL A 297 -22.58 -8.40 26.51
CA VAL A 297 -21.84 -7.19 26.09
C VAL A 297 -21.07 -6.58 27.28
N ASP A 298 -21.74 -6.40 28.42
CA ASP A 298 -21.11 -5.86 29.64
C ASP A 298 -20.04 -6.80 30.20
N GLY A 299 -20.27 -8.09 30.14
CA GLY A 299 -19.31 -9.09 30.59
C GLY A 299 -18.04 -9.13 29.74
N ILE A 300 -18.15 -8.99 28.43
CA ILE A 300 -17.01 -8.91 27.51
C ILE A 300 -16.21 -7.63 27.78
N ILE A 301 -16.88 -6.47 27.85
CA ILE A 301 -16.22 -5.18 28.12
C ILE A 301 -15.49 -5.24 29.46
N SER A 302 -16.16 -5.74 30.51
CA SER A 302 -15.56 -5.85 31.84
C SER A 302 -14.37 -6.80 31.86
N HIS A 303 -14.45 -7.93 31.12
CA HIS A 303 -13.35 -8.89 31.00
C HIS A 303 -12.11 -8.28 30.35
N VAL A 304 -12.30 -7.61 29.20
CA VAL A 304 -11.19 -6.94 28.49
C VAL A 304 -10.57 -5.83 29.32
N GLN A 305 -11.40 -5.02 30.01
CA GLN A 305 -10.89 -3.97 30.90
C GLN A 305 -10.10 -4.55 32.09
N MET A 306 -10.54 -5.69 32.63
CA MET A 306 -9.80 -6.37 33.69
C MET A 306 -8.47 -6.95 33.19
N GLU A 307 -8.43 -7.54 31.97
CA GLU A 307 -7.18 -8.00 31.34
C GLU A 307 -6.20 -6.85 31.14
N ILE A 308 -6.64 -5.71 30.61
CA ILE A 308 -5.81 -4.51 30.42
C ILE A 308 -5.21 -4.06 31.76
N LYS A 309 -6.04 -3.98 32.82
CA LYS A 309 -5.58 -3.58 34.14
C LYS A 309 -4.56 -4.58 34.75
N GLN A 310 -4.73 -5.87 34.48
CA GLN A 310 -3.76 -6.88 34.91
C GLN A 310 -2.44 -6.79 34.16
N LEU A 311 -2.45 -6.34 32.89
CA LEU A 311 -1.24 -6.12 32.10
C LEU A 311 -0.40 -4.93 32.61
N GLU A 312 -0.98 -4.02 33.39
CA GLU A 312 -0.25 -2.93 34.06
C GLU A 312 0.58 -3.43 35.26
N ASP A 313 0.25 -4.60 35.83
CA ASP A 313 1.03 -5.21 36.92
C ASP A 313 2.21 -6.05 36.37
N GLY A 314 3.40 -5.46 36.38
CA GLY A 314 4.61 -6.10 35.84
C GLY A 314 5.00 -7.41 36.52
N ASN A 315 4.62 -7.67 37.78
CA ASN A 315 4.88 -8.94 38.46
C ASN A 315 3.89 -10.01 38.01
N PHE A 316 2.62 -9.64 37.86
CA PHE A 316 1.59 -10.52 37.31
C PHE A 316 1.97 -10.96 35.90
N VAL A 317 2.36 -10.02 35.03
CA VAL A 317 2.76 -10.29 33.65
C VAL A 317 3.92 -11.30 33.58
N LYS A 318 4.99 -11.10 34.35
CA LYS A 318 6.16 -12.02 34.37
C LYS A 318 5.77 -13.43 34.81
N THR A 319 5.00 -13.57 35.87
CA THR A 319 4.56 -14.87 36.38
C THR A 319 3.66 -15.57 35.37
N ARG A 320 2.68 -14.85 34.83
CA ARG A 320 1.73 -15.38 33.87
C ARG A 320 2.39 -15.81 32.55
N MET A 321 3.32 -15.00 32.02
CA MET A 321 4.10 -15.35 30.84
C MET A 321 4.92 -16.62 31.03
N SER A 322 5.57 -16.79 32.19
CA SER A 322 6.32 -18.01 32.52
C SER A 322 5.41 -19.25 32.54
N ASP A 323 4.23 -19.14 33.14
CA ASP A 323 3.25 -20.22 33.18
C ASP A 323 2.69 -20.57 31.81
N LEU A 324 2.30 -19.57 31.00
CA LEU A 324 1.80 -19.77 29.65
C LEU A 324 2.84 -20.44 28.75
N LYS A 325 4.10 -20.00 28.85
CA LYS A 325 5.20 -20.66 28.12
C LYS A 325 5.37 -22.11 28.54
N ARG A 326 5.36 -22.40 29.85
CA ARG A 326 5.45 -23.77 30.37
C ARG A 326 4.30 -24.65 29.87
N GLN A 327 3.05 -24.15 29.93
CA GLN A 327 1.87 -24.85 29.41
C GLN A 327 1.96 -25.09 27.90
N GLY A 328 2.44 -24.11 27.14
CA GLY A 328 2.68 -24.25 25.71
C GLY A 328 3.74 -25.30 25.38
N ASP A 329 4.86 -25.30 26.11
CA ASP A 329 5.94 -26.28 25.95
C ASP A 329 5.48 -27.68 26.32
N GLU A 330 4.63 -27.85 27.36
CA GLU A 330 4.02 -29.12 27.74
C GLU A 330 3.02 -29.65 26.69
N ALA A 331 2.16 -28.78 26.15
CA ALA A 331 1.23 -29.13 25.08
C ALA A 331 2.00 -29.51 23.80
N PHE A 332 3.06 -28.79 23.47
CA PHE A 332 3.92 -29.10 22.33
C PHE A 332 4.57 -30.49 22.46
N LYS A 333 5.09 -30.85 23.64
CA LYS A 333 5.65 -32.18 23.91
C LYS A 333 4.62 -33.28 23.72
N LYS A 334 3.35 -33.01 24.03
CA LYS A 334 2.23 -33.95 23.81
C LYS A 334 1.73 -33.96 22.36
N GLN A 335 2.41 -33.24 21.44
CA GLN A 335 2.01 -33.05 20.03
C GLN A 335 0.67 -32.34 19.85
N ASP A 336 0.15 -31.69 20.87
CA ASP A 336 -1.04 -30.86 20.83
C ASP A 336 -0.65 -29.44 20.38
N TYR A 337 -0.35 -29.32 19.08
CA TYR A 337 0.18 -28.10 18.49
C TYR A 337 -0.85 -26.96 18.51
N LEU A 338 -2.13 -27.30 18.46
CA LEU A 338 -3.21 -26.30 18.53
C LEU A 338 -3.22 -25.62 19.90
N ASN A 339 -3.31 -26.37 20.99
CA ASN A 339 -3.30 -25.80 22.34
C ASN A 339 -1.96 -25.14 22.66
N ALA A 340 -0.82 -25.71 22.20
CA ALA A 340 0.47 -25.05 22.31
C ALA A 340 0.47 -23.66 21.67
N SER A 341 -0.07 -23.53 20.45
CA SER A 341 -0.17 -22.24 19.76
C SER A 341 -1.06 -21.25 20.50
N VAL A 342 -2.15 -21.71 21.14
CA VAL A 342 -3.05 -20.88 21.96
C VAL A 342 -2.29 -20.31 23.17
N PHE A 343 -1.55 -21.15 23.90
CA PHE A 343 -0.78 -20.68 25.06
C PHE A 343 0.31 -19.68 24.68
N TYR A 344 1.05 -19.94 23.58
CA TYR A 344 2.03 -18.97 23.07
C TYR A 344 1.38 -17.67 22.60
N THR A 345 0.19 -17.75 22.01
CA THR A 345 -0.59 -16.57 21.60
C THR A 345 -1.03 -15.75 22.82
N GLN A 346 -1.50 -16.40 23.88
CA GLN A 346 -1.83 -15.69 25.13
C GLN A 346 -0.60 -15.01 25.75
N GLY A 347 0.57 -15.63 25.68
CA GLY A 347 1.83 -15.00 26.10
C GLY A 347 2.18 -13.77 25.23
N LEU A 348 1.98 -13.86 23.93
CA LEU A 348 2.21 -12.75 22.98
C LEU A 348 1.19 -11.60 23.13
N LYS A 349 0.00 -11.84 23.67
CA LYS A 349 -0.92 -10.74 24.08
C LYS A 349 -0.33 -9.90 25.21
N MET A 350 0.53 -10.46 26.04
CA MET A 350 1.16 -9.76 27.18
C MET A 350 2.49 -9.09 26.79
N ASP A 351 3.26 -9.74 25.92
CA ASP A 351 4.49 -9.20 25.32
C ASP A 351 4.60 -9.65 23.87
N ASN A 352 4.17 -8.79 22.97
CA ASN A 352 4.18 -9.04 21.52
C ASN A 352 5.60 -9.05 20.92
N PHE A 353 6.62 -8.67 21.70
CA PHE A 353 8.02 -8.65 21.28
C PHE A 353 8.85 -9.87 21.82
N ASP A 354 8.19 -10.87 22.42
CA ASP A 354 8.91 -12.10 22.82
C ASP A 354 9.24 -12.99 21.60
N ALA A 355 10.46 -12.84 21.09
CA ALA A 355 10.96 -13.63 19.97
C ALA A 355 10.99 -15.16 20.24
N LYS A 356 11.04 -15.61 21.51
CA LYS A 356 11.01 -17.05 21.85
C LYS A 356 9.61 -17.61 21.66
N LEU A 357 8.58 -16.88 22.09
CA LEU A 357 7.20 -17.27 21.90
C LEU A 357 6.82 -17.30 20.41
N LEU A 358 7.22 -16.26 19.65
CA LEU A 358 7.05 -16.24 18.18
C LEU A 358 7.72 -17.44 17.52
N SER A 359 8.97 -17.77 17.87
CA SER A 359 9.69 -18.92 17.34
C SER A 359 9.00 -20.25 17.66
N ASN A 360 8.43 -20.40 18.86
CA ASN A 360 7.73 -21.61 19.27
C ASN A 360 6.37 -21.72 18.56
N ARG A 361 5.62 -20.61 18.44
CA ARG A 361 4.35 -20.57 17.73
C ARG A 361 4.52 -20.82 16.23
N SER A 362 5.55 -20.26 15.61
CA SER A 362 5.92 -20.56 14.21
C SER A 362 6.09 -22.07 13.97
N LEU A 363 6.73 -22.79 14.91
CA LEU A 363 6.86 -24.24 14.80
C LEU A 363 5.53 -24.96 14.95
N CYS A 364 4.63 -24.50 15.82
CA CYS A 364 3.29 -25.06 15.93
C CYS A 364 2.52 -24.93 14.60
N TRP A 365 2.56 -23.76 13.96
CA TRP A 365 1.93 -23.53 12.67
C TRP A 365 2.47 -24.48 11.59
N LEU A 366 3.79 -24.67 11.53
CA LEU A 366 4.39 -25.63 10.59
C LEU A 366 3.88 -27.05 10.84
N ARG A 367 3.78 -27.47 12.10
CA ARG A 367 3.29 -28.83 12.46
C ARG A 367 1.81 -29.01 12.13
N MET A 368 1.04 -27.93 12.09
CA MET A 368 -0.36 -27.91 11.68
C MET A 368 -0.57 -27.71 10.17
N GLY A 369 0.52 -27.52 9.40
CA GLY A 369 0.45 -27.30 7.95
C GLY A 369 0.18 -25.87 7.50
N ASP A 370 0.22 -24.89 8.42
CA ASP A 370 0.04 -23.47 8.10
C ASP A 370 1.39 -22.77 7.90
N GLY A 371 1.95 -22.92 6.70
CA GLY A 371 3.23 -22.32 6.32
C GLY A 371 3.19 -20.79 6.31
N GLN A 372 2.03 -20.18 6.04
CA GLN A 372 1.88 -18.74 5.96
C GLN A 372 2.02 -18.08 7.34
N ARG A 373 1.28 -18.56 8.35
CA ARG A 373 1.41 -18.07 9.74
C ARG A 373 2.80 -18.36 10.30
N ALA A 374 3.34 -19.54 9.98
CA ALA A 374 4.70 -19.89 10.39
C ALA A 374 5.74 -18.90 9.87
N ARG A 375 5.63 -18.51 8.60
CA ARG A 375 6.51 -17.52 7.96
C ARG A 375 6.39 -16.14 8.61
N GLU A 376 5.19 -15.70 8.93
CA GLU A 376 4.95 -14.40 9.55
C GLU A 376 5.58 -14.30 10.93
N ASP A 377 5.31 -15.26 11.80
CA ASP A 377 5.94 -15.35 13.13
C ASP A 377 7.46 -15.42 13.04
N ALA A 378 8.00 -16.19 12.10
CA ALA A 378 9.45 -16.31 11.90
C ALA A 378 10.09 -15.03 11.36
N LYS A 379 9.40 -14.28 10.48
CA LYS A 379 9.84 -12.95 10.01
C LYS A 379 9.94 -11.96 11.15
N GLU A 380 8.93 -11.91 11.99
CA GLU A 380 8.89 -11.01 13.14
C GLU A 380 9.97 -11.40 14.18
N CYS A 381 10.12 -12.68 14.45
CA CYS A 381 11.20 -13.22 15.28
C CYS A 381 12.58 -12.79 14.77
N LYS A 382 12.83 -12.84 13.45
CA LYS A 382 14.07 -12.37 12.81
C LYS A 382 14.28 -10.87 12.97
N VAL A 383 13.22 -10.08 12.85
CA VAL A 383 13.29 -8.61 13.04
C VAL A 383 13.69 -8.28 14.47
N LEU A 384 13.09 -8.95 15.46
CA LEU A 384 13.37 -8.74 16.88
C LEU A 384 14.76 -9.22 17.27
N ARG A 385 15.24 -10.31 16.67
CA ARG A 385 16.56 -10.92 16.98
C ARG A 385 17.36 -11.28 15.73
N PRO A 386 17.89 -10.29 15.00
CA PRO A 386 18.55 -10.51 13.70
C PRO A 386 19.85 -11.33 13.75
N LYS A 387 20.44 -11.49 14.95
CA LYS A 387 21.63 -12.31 15.19
C LYS A 387 21.32 -13.67 15.83
N TRP A 388 20.06 -14.07 15.91
CA TRP A 388 19.68 -15.35 16.48
C TRP A 388 19.48 -16.41 15.37
N ALA A 389 20.39 -17.39 15.30
CA ALA A 389 20.37 -18.44 14.26
C ALA A 389 19.01 -19.14 14.15
N LYS A 390 18.37 -19.46 15.29
CA LYS A 390 17.05 -20.12 15.32
C LYS A 390 15.93 -19.29 14.65
N ALA A 391 16.01 -17.96 14.68
CA ALA A 391 15.02 -17.11 13.98
C ALA A 391 15.13 -17.26 12.47
N HIS A 392 16.35 -17.27 11.95
CA HIS A 392 16.61 -17.51 10.52
C HIS A 392 16.27 -18.94 10.10
N TYR A 393 16.57 -19.93 10.95
CA TYR A 393 16.18 -21.31 10.73
C TYR A 393 14.65 -21.47 10.63
N ARG A 394 13.87 -20.89 11.56
CA ARG A 394 12.41 -20.94 11.53
C ARG A 394 11.85 -20.32 10.24
N LEU A 395 12.43 -19.20 9.79
CA LEU A 395 12.04 -18.59 8.53
C LEU A 395 12.37 -19.49 7.33
N GLY A 396 13.57 -20.06 7.31
CA GLY A 396 13.97 -21.02 6.28
C GLY A 396 13.06 -22.23 6.22
N ALA A 397 12.72 -22.84 7.37
CA ALA A 397 11.82 -23.98 7.44
C ALA A 397 10.39 -23.64 6.95
N ALA A 398 9.88 -22.45 7.27
CA ALA A 398 8.58 -22.00 6.78
C ALA A 398 8.58 -21.78 5.26
N LEU A 399 9.65 -21.21 4.70
CA LEU A 399 9.81 -21.01 3.27
C LEU A 399 9.99 -22.34 2.51
N MET A 400 10.71 -23.32 3.09
CA MET A 400 10.79 -24.69 2.55
C MET A 400 9.39 -25.32 2.45
N PHE A 401 8.60 -25.24 3.52
CA PHE A 401 7.24 -25.74 3.53
C PHE A 401 6.37 -25.10 2.43
N MET A 402 6.57 -23.81 2.18
CA MET A 402 5.86 -23.04 1.15
C MET A 402 6.45 -23.22 -0.27
N LYS A 403 7.49 -24.02 -0.43
CA LYS A 403 8.21 -24.24 -1.69
C LYS A 403 8.90 -22.99 -2.27
N ASP A 404 9.16 -21.98 -1.43
CA ASP A 404 10.01 -20.84 -1.78
C ASP A 404 11.48 -21.20 -1.44
N TYR A 405 12.06 -22.05 -2.30
CA TYR A 405 13.42 -22.58 -2.09
C TYR A 405 14.50 -21.50 -2.17
N GLY A 406 14.28 -20.46 -2.98
CA GLY A 406 15.21 -19.34 -3.09
C GLY A 406 15.28 -18.50 -1.80
N GLY A 407 14.13 -18.16 -1.22
CA GLY A 407 14.05 -17.48 0.07
C GLY A 407 14.52 -18.35 1.23
N ALA A 408 14.20 -19.65 1.19
CA ALA A 408 14.66 -20.63 2.18
C ALA A 408 16.19 -20.72 2.21
N TYR A 409 16.82 -20.88 1.06
CA TYR A 409 18.28 -20.91 0.93
C TYR A 409 18.94 -19.69 1.58
N GLN A 410 18.46 -18.48 1.27
CA GLN A 410 19.03 -17.24 1.84
C GLN A 410 18.91 -17.20 3.38
N SER A 411 17.76 -17.62 3.90
CA SER A 411 17.51 -17.61 5.35
C SER A 411 18.35 -18.67 6.07
N LEU A 412 18.45 -19.87 5.49
CA LEU A 412 19.23 -20.98 6.07
C LEU A 412 20.73 -20.72 5.97
N ALA A 413 21.23 -20.12 4.88
CA ALA A 413 22.62 -19.68 4.78
C ALA A 413 22.98 -18.75 5.94
N ARG A 414 22.09 -17.78 6.23
CA ARG A 414 22.32 -16.87 7.36
C ARG A 414 22.22 -17.57 8.71
N ALA A 415 21.35 -18.56 8.86
CA ALA A 415 21.29 -19.37 10.08
C ALA A 415 22.58 -20.15 10.29
N LEU A 416 23.15 -20.76 9.24
CA LEU A 416 24.39 -21.53 9.28
C LEU A 416 25.61 -20.64 9.55
N GLU A 417 25.65 -19.40 9.01
CA GLU A 417 26.68 -18.43 9.38
C GLU A 417 26.69 -18.07 10.87
N LEU A 418 25.50 -18.05 11.50
CA LEU A 418 25.32 -17.68 12.91
C LEU A 418 25.52 -18.86 13.85
N ASP A 419 25.30 -20.07 13.39
CA ASP A 419 25.46 -21.32 14.13
C ASP A 419 25.97 -22.44 13.19
N PRO A 420 27.31 -22.47 12.92
CA PRO A 420 27.90 -23.40 11.96
C PRO A 420 27.88 -24.87 12.40
N GLU A 421 27.67 -25.14 13.69
CA GLU A 421 27.72 -26.52 14.26
C GLU A 421 26.32 -27.18 14.26
N SER A 422 25.28 -26.48 13.80
CA SER A 422 23.90 -27.00 13.81
C SER A 422 23.66 -27.96 12.64
N GLU A 423 23.74 -29.25 12.88
CA GLU A 423 23.41 -30.30 11.88
C GLU A 423 22.00 -30.16 11.30
N GLU A 424 21.03 -29.69 12.11
CA GLU A 424 19.64 -29.48 11.67
C GLU A 424 19.55 -28.36 10.64
N VAL A 425 20.28 -27.26 10.83
CA VAL A 425 20.34 -26.11 9.89
C VAL A 425 21.07 -26.54 8.63
N GLU A 426 22.20 -27.22 8.76
CA GLU A 426 23.02 -27.68 7.64
C GLU A 426 22.23 -28.60 6.72
N LYS A 427 21.55 -29.59 7.26
CA LYS A 427 20.72 -30.52 6.49
C LYS A 427 19.65 -29.80 5.67
N LEU A 428 18.92 -28.89 6.30
CA LEU A 428 17.85 -28.17 5.63
C LEU A 428 18.39 -27.14 4.59
N PHE A 429 19.59 -26.61 4.84
CA PHE A 429 20.30 -25.74 3.89
C PHE A 429 20.67 -26.48 2.59
N TRP A 430 21.22 -27.68 2.69
CA TRP A 430 21.58 -28.48 1.53
C TRP A 430 20.33 -28.90 0.76
N GLU A 431 19.26 -29.31 1.46
CA GLU A 431 17.97 -29.61 0.83
C GLU A 431 17.41 -28.40 0.06
N ALA A 432 17.46 -27.20 0.63
CA ALA A 432 17.04 -25.97 -0.03
C ALA A 432 17.88 -25.65 -1.29
N MET A 433 19.18 -25.94 -1.23
CA MET A 433 20.12 -25.74 -2.34
C MET A 433 19.84 -26.69 -3.51
N GLU A 434 19.49 -27.95 -3.22
CA GLU A 434 19.17 -28.94 -4.24
C GLU A 434 17.85 -28.67 -4.95
N LEU A 435 16.88 -28.10 -4.24
CA LEU A 435 15.53 -27.82 -4.77
C LEU A 435 15.40 -26.45 -5.45
N ARG A 436 16.39 -25.58 -5.32
CA ARG A 436 16.43 -24.23 -5.89
C ARG A 436 16.71 -24.23 -7.39
#